data_23bad31c30f3e8897077f36f4a699d74
#
_entry.id   23bad31c30f3e8897077f36f4a699d74
#
_cell.length_a   1.000
_cell.length_b   1.000
_cell.length_c   1.000
_cell.angle_alpha   90.00
_cell.angle_beta   90.00
_cell.angle_gamma   90.00
#
_symmetry.space_group_name_H-M   'P 1'
#
loop_
_entity.id
_entity.type
_entity.pdbx_description
1 polymer ?
#
loop_
_entity_poly.entity_id
_entity_poly.type
_entity_poly.pdbx_seq_one_letter_code
_entity_poly.pdbx_strand_id
1 'polypeptide(L)'
;MGVVRFDEIAKESRGTFRGSLGGVPIVGLEHIEPYDMLLNKWDVDVETTFTKAFHKGQIMFGRRRAYQHKACVATCDGICSGDITLIEPVEGKVYPDLLPFIVQNDDFFEHAIKGSNGALSPRVKWEHMASFEVNLPSFAEQKILAEKLWAAYEVKQSYLKMIEATEEMVKSQFVEMFGNPITNPKGWKMKRLEEIYTVSSSKRIYAKELCSDGLIPFLKVSDIIDLIENGAVEHSTSITEQRYNELLEMGQVPKVDDILITSRGTIGKCYIVKALDKFYFQDGMITWLKQCKGNDIESAFFVSLFQSQEFAEIIKGITNKTTVTYVSLEKLSKITIPVPPLALQRKFLAIAKQADKSISELRKSIDAIDKVIKSLINENL
;
A
#
# COMPACT_ATOMS: atom_id res chain seq x y z
N MET A 1 -1.88 -39.05 -9.05
CA MET A 1 -2.27 -38.09 -7.98
C MET A 1 -2.57 -38.88 -6.74
N GLY A 2 -2.00 -38.50 -5.60
CA GLY A 2 -2.27 -39.12 -4.31
C GLY A 2 -2.26 -38.08 -3.22
N VAL A 3 -3.18 -38.24 -2.25
CA VAL A 3 -3.16 -37.42 -1.03
C VAL A 3 -1.99 -37.86 -0.19
N VAL A 4 -1.14 -36.91 0.17
CA VAL A 4 0.04 -37.12 1.04
C VAL A 4 0.00 -36.12 2.18
N ARG A 5 0.57 -36.51 3.32
CA ARG A 5 0.72 -35.60 4.46
C ARG A 5 1.92 -34.70 4.24
N PHE A 6 1.87 -33.51 4.79
CA PHE A 6 2.93 -32.52 4.65
C PHE A 6 4.27 -33.00 5.23
N ASP A 7 4.26 -33.79 6.32
CA ASP A 7 5.46 -34.39 6.92
C ASP A 7 6.12 -35.49 6.07
N GLU A 8 5.42 -36.02 5.07
CA GLU A 8 6.00 -36.96 4.12
C GLU A 8 6.83 -36.26 3.02
N ILE A 9 6.54 -34.97 2.77
CA ILE A 9 7.15 -34.18 1.68
C ILE A 9 8.03 -33.04 2.17
N ALA A 10 7.88 -32.63 3.43
CA ALA A 10 8.61 -31.53 4.04
C ALA A 10 9.05 -31.88 5.46
N LYS A 11 10.11 -31.24 5.92
CA LYS A 11 10.63 -31.39 7.28
C LYS A 11 10.98 -30.04 7.88
N GLU A 12 10.85 -29.90 9.22
CA GLU A 12 11.34 -28.74 9.94
C GLU A 12 12.86 -28.79 10.05
N SER A 13 13.53 -27.71 9.68
CA SER A 13 14.96 -27.52 9.89
C SER A 13 15.22 -26.82 11.21
N ARG A 14 16.20 -27.32 11.99
CA ARG A 14 16.56 -26.82 13.33
C ARG A 14 18.06 -26.56 13.41
N GLY A 15 18.53 -25.51 12.74
CA GLY A 15 19.91 -25.05 12.81
C GLY A 15 20.13 -24.07 13.97
N THR A 16 21.32 -24.12 14.58
CA THR A 16 21.74 -23.11 15.55
C THR A 16 23.02 -22.44 15.06
N PHE A 17 23.01 -21.13 14.99
CA PHE A 17 24.16 -20.33 14.63
C PHE A 17 25.17 -20.26 15.79
N ARG A 18 26.44 -20.48 15.50
CA ARG A 18 27.54 -20.47 16.48
C ARG A 18 28.69 -19.54 16.11
N GLY A 19 28.46 -18.61 15.17
CA GLY A 19 29.46 -17.68 14.67
C GLY A 19 29.39 -16.28 15.26
N SER A 20 30.25 -15.38 14.78
CA SER A 20 30.13 -13.94 15.02
C SER A 20 28.98 -13.38 14.21
N LEU A 21 28.24 -12.40 14.76
CA LEU A 21 27.08 -11.79 14.11
C LEU A 21 27.45 -10.70 13.09
N GLY A 22 28.72 -10.26 13.02
CA GLY A 22 29.13 -9.18 12.13
C GLY A 22 28.82 -9.49 10.67
N GLY A 23 27.99 -8.64 10.03
CA GLY A 23 27.58 -8.78 8.64
C GLY A 23 26.57 -9.90 8.34
N VAL A 24 26.08 -10.63 9.38
CA VAL A 24 25.12 -11.74 9.20
C VAL A 24 23.71 -11.16 9.01
N PRO A 25 22.95 -11.59 7.99
CA PRO A 25 21.53 -11.26 7.83
C PRO A 25 20.69 -11.74 9.02
N ILE A 26 19.88 -10.82 9.56
CA ILE A 26 19.02 -11.06 10.74
C ILE A 26 17.57 -10.86 10.31
N VAL A 27 16.76 -11.91 10.46
CA VAL A 27 15.38 -11.92 9.96
C VAL A 27 14.38 -12.12 11.11
N GLY A 28 13.57 -11.10 11.34
CA GLY A 28 12.35 -11.17 12.15
C GLY A 28 11.11 -11.32 11.28
N LEU A 29 9.92 -11.46 11.90
CA LEU A 29 8.66 -11.52 11.18
C LEU A 29 8.34 -10.21 10.42
N GLU A 30 8.89 -9.10 10.84
CA GLU A 30 8.79 -7.79 10.19
C GLU A 30 9.43 -7.74 8.79
N HIS A 31 10.40 -8.62 8.52
CA HIS A 31 11.10 -8.69 7.25
C HIS A 31 10.40 -9.58 6.21
N ILE A 32 9.45 -10.44 6.66
CA ILE A 32 8.67 -11.29 5.76
C ILE A 32 7.40 -10.53 5.38
N GLU A 33 7.32 -10.13 4.12
CA GLU A 33 6.13 -9.48 3.57
C GLU A 33 5.03 -10.53 3.33
N PRO A 34 3.76 -10.22 3.67
CA PRO A 34 2.63 -11.09 3.35
C PRO A 34 2.55 -11.39 1.85
N TYR A 35 2.30 -12.65 1.49
CA TYR A 35 2.13 -13.11 0.11
C TYR A 35 3.34 -12.93 -0.82
N ASP A 36 4.52 -12.53 -0.31
CA ASP A 36 5.74 -12.51 -1.11
C ASP A 36 6.43 -13.89 -1.07
N MET A 37 6.92 -14.33 -2.23
CA MET A 37 7.57 -15.64 -2.36
C MET A 37 9.03 -15.61 -1.95
N LEU A 38 9.69 -14.45 -1.93
CA LEU A 38 11.13 -14.32 -1.70
C LEU A 38 11.42 -13.37 -0.53
N LEU A 39 12.42 -13.72 0.27
CA LEU A 39 12.95 -12.83 1.29
C LEU A 39 13.74 -11.69 0.62
N ASN A 40 13.25 -10.45 0.77
CA ASN A 40 13.83 -9.26 0.15
C ASN A 40 14.39 -8.25 1.17
N LYS A 41 14.16 -8.46 2.48
CA LYS A 41 14.54 -7.53 3.54
C LYS A 41 15.15 -8.28 4.72
N TRP A 42 16.14 -7.69 5.35
CA TRP A 42 16.76 -8.15 6.61
C TRP A 42 17.56 -7.01 7.23
N ASP A 43 17.85 -7.13 8.50
CA ASP A 43 18.80 -6.27 9.19
C ASP A 43 20.21 -6.87 9.19
N VAL A 44 21.24 -6.06 9.43
CA VAL A 44 22.61 -6.46 9.71
C VAL A 44 23.15 -5.61 10.85
N ASP A 45 24.08 -6.18 11.61
CA ASP A 45 24.81 -5.47 12.69
C ASP A 45 23.89 -4.83 13.76
N VAL A 46 22.70 -5.41 13.97
CA VAL A 46 21.79 -5.01 15.04
C VAL A 46 21.88 -5.99 16.23
N GLU A 47 21.66 -5.48 17.44
CA GLU A 47 21.57 -6.33 18.61
C GLU A 47 20.36 -7.27 18.52
N THR A 48 20.60 -8.57 18.71
CA THR A 48 19.55 -9.58 18.63
C THR A 48 19.81 -10.74 19.59
N THR A 49 18.74 -11.40 20.01
CA THR A 49 18.77 -12.66 20.73
C THR A 49 18.52 -13.88 19.83
N PHE A 50 18.43 -13.67 18.52
CA PHE A 50 18.18 -14.76 17.58
C PHE A 50 19.41 -15.65 17.42
N THR A 51 19.18 -16.95 17.44
CA THR A 51 20.24 -17.96 17.32
C THR A 51 19.89 -19.04 16.29
N LYS A 52 18.66 -19.01 15.73
CA LYS A 52 18.22 -19.99 14.76
C LYS A 52 18.84 -19.69 13.40
N ALA A 53 19.73 -20.57 12.92
CA ALA A 53 20.36 -20.43 11.60
C ALA A 53 19.38 -20.83 10.49
N PHE A 54 19.39 -20.09 9.40
CA PHE A 54 18.71 -20.45 8.16
C PHE A 54 19.68 -20.39 6.98
N HIS A 55 19.36 -21.14 5.92
CA HIS A 55 20.15 -21.22 4.70
C HIS A 55 19.31 -20.83 3.47
N LYS A 56 20.00 -20.30 2.47
CA LYS A 56 19.39 -19.98 1.17
C LYS A 56 18.63 -21.20 0.62
N GLY A 57 17.42 -20.95 0.13
CA GLY A 57 16.52 -21.97 -0.40
C GLY A 57 15.56 -22.59 0.61
N GLN A 58 15.78 -22.40 1.93
CA GLN A 58 14.82 -22.84 2.94
C GLN A 58 13.56 -21.96 2.91
N ILE A 59 12.42 -22.56 3.20
CA ILE A 59 11.17 -21.82 3.36
C ILE A 59 11.07 -21.34 4.80
N MET A 60 10.80 -20.05 4.96
CA MET A 60 10.66 -19.35 6.24
C MET A 60 9.17 -19.10 6.48
N PHE A 61 8.53 -19.84 7.39
CA PHE A 61 7.12 -19.70 7.72
C PHE A 61 6.93 -18.99 9.06
N GLY A 62 6.20 -17.89 9.06
CA GLY A 62 5.82 -17.12 10.24
C GLY A 62 4.80 -17.86 11.10
N ARG A 63 5.28 -18.65 12.11
CA ARG A 63 4.42 -19.48 12.98
C ARG A 63 3.57 -18.66 13.95
N ARG A 64 3.96 -17.43 14.26
CA ARG A 64 3.23 -16.50 15.11
C ARG A 64 2.30 -15.66 14.26
N ARG A 65 1.01 -15.64 14.61
CA ARG A 65 -0.04 -14.92 13.86
C ARG A 65 -0.09 -15.36 12.40
N ALA A 66 -0.24 -16.65 12.17
CA ALA A 66 -0.28 -17.23 10.82
C ALA A 66 -1.31 -16.55 9.90
N TYR A 67 -2.36 -15.94 10.46
CA TYR A 67 -3.34 -15.13 9.71
C TYR A 67 -2.75 -13.91 8.98
N GLN A 68 -1.48 -13.58 9.21
CA GLN A 68 -0.77 -12.53 8.46
C GLN A 68 -0.19 -13.05 7.13
N HIS A 69 -0.31 -14.34 6.81
CA HIS A 69 0.17 -14.96 5.57
C HIS A 69 1.64 -14.68 5.25
N LYS A 70 2.50 -14.77 6.27
CA LYS A 70 3.93 -14.52 6.16
C LYS A 70 4.70 -15.82 5.94
N ALA A 71 5.09 -16.09 4.70
CA ALA A 71 6.01 -17.16 4.34
C ALA A 71 6.82 -16.74 3.11
N CYS A 72 8.10 -17.14 3.04
CA CYS A 72 8.95 -16.83 1.88
C CYS A 72 10.09 -17.85 1.76
N VAL A 73 10.79 -17.85 0.63
CA VAL A 73 12.03 -18.57 0.42
C VAL A 73 13.21 -17.68 0.78
N ALA A 74 14.13 -18.18 1.59
CA ALA A 74 15.35 -17.47 1.96
C ALA A 74 16.25 -17.27 0.74
N THR A 75 16.66 -16.02 0.47
CA THR A 75 17.54 -15.65 -0.64
C THR A 75 19.02 -15.58 -0.25
N CYS A 76 19.31 -15.66 1.04
CA CYS A 76 20.66 -15.65 1.64
C CYS A 76 20.71 -16.62 2.83
N ASP A 77 21.89 -16.78 3.42
CA ASP A 77 22.08 -17.42 4.70
C ASP A 77 22.03 -16.38 5.83
N GLY A 78 21.62 -16.79 7.03
CA GLY A 78 21.53 -15.87 8.14
C GLY A 78 20.97 -16.49 9.42
N ILE A 79 20.48 -15.62 10.31
CA ILE A 79 19.77 -16.02 11.53
C ILE A 79 18.37 -15.45 11.58
N CYS A 80 17.45 -16.16 12.21
CA CYS A 80 16.07 -15.72 12.28
C CYS A 80 15.44 -15.87 13.66
N SER A 81 14.30 -15.22 13.83
CA SER A 81 13.46 -15.32 15.02
C SER A 81 12.99 -16.75 15.25
N GLY A 82 12.88 -17.15 16.54
CA GLY A 82 12.22 -18.39 16.95
C GLY A 82 10.73 -18.48 16.57
N ASP A 83 10.12 -17.36 16.19
CA ASP A 83 8.74 -17.30 15.66
C ASP A 83 8.66 -17.62 14.15
N ILE A 84 9.77 -18.00 13.52
CA ILE A 84 9.86 -18.47 12.14
C ILE A 84 10.16 -19.97 12.16
N THR A 85 9.33 -20.77 11.49
CA THR A 85 9.61 -22.19 11.21
C THR A 85 10.35 -22.29 9.89
N LEU A 86 11.49 -22.97 9.88
CA LEU A 86 12.26 -23.27 8.68
C LEU A 86 11.82 -24.61 8.12
N ILE A 87 11.50 -24.66 6.83
CA ILE A 87 10.95 -25.82 6.16
C ILE A 87 11.86 -26.20 4.97
N GLU A 88 12.16 -27.47 4.85
CA GLU A 88 12.94 -28.05 3.74
C GLU A 88 12.15 -29.15 3.06
N PRO A 89 12.33 -29.36 1.74
CA PRO A 89 11.75 -30.49 1.05
C PRO A 89 12.39 -31.81 1.51
N VAL A 90 11.61 -32.88 1.51
CA VAL A 90 12.14 -34.26 1.60
C VAL A 90 12.55 -34.69 0.20
N GLU A 91 13.81 -35.09 0.04
CA GLU A 91 14.39 -35.45 -1.24
C GLU A 91 13.61 -36.58 -1.92
N GLY A 92 13.31 -36.39 -3.21
CA GLY A 92 12.59 -37.38 -4.03
C GLY A 92 11.08 -37.52 -3.73
N LYS A 93 10.54 -36.77 -2.74
CA LYS A 93 9.11 -36.81 -2.37
C LYS A 93 8.31 -35.65 -2.97
N VAL A 94 8.90 -34.49 -3.02
CA VAL A 94 8.32 -33.30 -3.66
C VAL A 94 9.38 -32.62 -4.53
N TYR A 95 8.94 -32.01 -5.63
CA TYR A 95 9.83 -31.18 -6.44
C TYR A 95 10.15 -29.91 -5.60
N PRO A 96 11.42 -29.59 -5.31
CA PRO A 96 11.78 -28.56 -4.35
C PRO A 96 11.15 -27.21 -4.63
N ASP A 97 11.11 -26.79 -5.91
CA ASP A 97 10.57 -25.49 -6.31
C ASP A 97 9.03 -25.42 -6.28
N LEU A 98 8.33 -26.55 -6.08
CA LEU A 98 6.89 -26.57 -5.87
C LEU A 98 6.51 -26.33 -4.39
N LEU A 99 7.36 -26.77 -3.46
CA LEU A 99 7.06 -26.69 -2.02
C LEU A 99 6.73 -25.26 -1.53
N PRO A 100 7.41 -24.19 -2.00
CA PRO A 100 7.02 -22.82 -1.62
C PRO A 100 5.57 -22.47 -1.94
N PHE A 101 5.04 -22.94 -3.06
CA PHE A 101 3.66 -22.69 -3.48
C PHE A 101 2.64 -23.50 -2.65
N ILE A 102 3.02 -24.70 -2.20
CA ILE A 102 2.22 -25.49 -1.27
C ILE A 102 2.11 -24.75 0.07
N VAL A 103 3.22 -24.19 0.58
CA VAL A 103 3.24 -23.43 1.85
C VAL A 103 2.54 -22.09 1.72
N GLN A 104 2.54 -21.47 0.55
CA GLN A 104 1.85 -20.19 0.28
C GLN A 104 0.37 -20.37 -0.08
N ASN A 105 -0.13 -21.62 -0.21
CA ASN A 105 -1.53 -21.87 -0.49
C ASN A 105 -2.43 -21.40 0.67
N ASP A 106 -3.56 -20.81 0.34
CA ASP A 106 -4.57 -20.36 1.30
C ASP A 106 -5.03 -21.53 2.21
N ASP A 107 -5.21 -22.74 1.67
CA ASP A 107 -5.63 -23.92 2.43
C ASP A 107 -4.58 -24.34 3.48
N PHE A 108 -3.28 -24.22 3.15
CA PHE A 108 -2.21 -24.47 4.13
C PHE A 108 -2.23 -23.43 5.26
N PHE A 109 -2.42 -22.15 4.93
CA PHE A 109 -2.53 -21.10 5.94
C PHE A 109 -3.79 -21.27 6.79
N GLU A 110 -4.94 -21.61 6.21
CA GLU A 110 -6.16 -21.90 6.96
C GLU A 110 -5.96 -23.06 7.94
N HIS A 111 -5.32 -24.15 7.48
CA HIS A 111 -4.97 -25.26 8.34
C HIS A 111 -4.05 -24.82 9.49
N ALA A 112 -3.01 -24.04 9.20
CA ALA A 112 -2.10 -23.49 10.21
C ALA A 112 -2.82 -22.57 11.21
N ILE A 113 -3.74 -21.72 10.75
CA ILE A 113 -4.54 -20.84 11.61
C ILE A 113 -5.43 -21.65 12.56
N LYS A 114 -6.12 -22.68 12.06
CA LYS A 114 -6.97 -23.59 12.88
C LYS A 114 -6.18 -24.28 13.99
N GLY A 115 -4.89 -24.59 13.76
CA GLY A 115 -4.00 -25.19 14.73
C GLY A 115 -3.23 -24.22 15.63
N SER A 116 -3.47 -22.92 15.47
CA SER A 116 -2.78 -21.91 16.25
C SER A 116 -3.34 -21.79 17.68
N ASN A 117 -2.45 -21.76 18.68
CA ASN A 117 -2.81 -21.66 20.09
C ASN A 117 -2.26 -20.39 20.73
N GLY A 118 -3.04 -19.77 21.63
CA GLY A 118 -2.70 -18.56 22.36
C GLY A 118 -3.63 -17.39 22.09
N ALA A 119 -4.16 -16.74 23.14
CA ALA A 119 -5.20 -15.71 23.02
C ALA A 119 -4.72 -14.41 22.37
N LEU A 120 -3.54 -13.89 22.79
CA LEU A 120 -3.02 -12.59 22.32
C LEU A 120 -2.04 -12.71 21.13
N SER A 121 -1.39 -13.85 21.00
CA SER A 121 -0.33 -14.06 20.01
C SER A 121 -0.27 -15.54 19.62
N PRO A 122 -1.28 -16.02 18.89
CA PRO A 122 -1.40 -17.43 18.54
C PRO A 122 -0.20 -17.88 17.72
N ARG A 123 0.29 -19.11 18.03
CA ARG A 123 1.38 -19.78 17.33
C ARG A 123 0.95 -21.16 16.89
N VAL A 124 1.27 -21.51 15.66
CA VAL A 124 1.12 -22.87 15.15
C VAL A 124 2.38 -23.68 15.49
N LYS A 125 2.21 -24.94 15.83
CA LYS A 125 3.29 -25.90 16.02
C LYS A 125 3.54 -26.67 14.73
N TRP A 126 4.78 -27.20 14.59
CA TRP A 126 5.15 -28.03 13.44
C TRP A 126 4.22 -29.24 13.30
N GLU A 127 3.91 -29.94 14.39
CA GLU A 127 3.08 -31.14 14.38
C GLU A 127 1.70 -30.91 13.75
N HIS A 128 1.16 -29.69 13.90
CA HIS A 128 -0.10 -29.34 13.26
C HIS A 128 0.08 -29.06 11.77
N MET A 129 1.09 -28.27 11.38
CA MET A 129 1.41 -28.05 9.96
C MET A 129 1.73 -29.37 9.24
N ALA A 130 2.46 -30.26 9.92
CA ALA A 130 2.84 -31.59 9.43
C ALA A 130 1.64 -32.48 9.08
N SER A 131 0.49 -32.26 9.71
CA SER A 131 -0.75 -33.01 9.44
C SER A 131 -1.57 -32.48 8.26
N PHE A 132 -1.16 -31.40 7.62
CA PHE A 132 -1.81 -30.92 6.40
C PHE A 132 -1.76 -31.96 5.30
N GLU A 133 -2.86 -32.17 4.62
CA GLU A 133 -2.96 -33.11 3.51
C GLU A 133 -3.01 -32.32 2.18
N VAL A 134 -2.19 -32.73 1.23
CA VAL A 134 -2.14 -32.13 -0.09
C VAL A 134 -2.21 -33.20 -1.17
N ASN A 135 -2.92 -32.92 -2.25
CA ASN A 135 -3.01 -33.83 -3.38
C ASN A 135 -1.84 -33.56 -4.36
N LEU A 136 -0.84 -34.44 -4.40
CA LEU A 136 0.30 -34.23 -5.26
C LEU A 136 0.17 -34.96 -6.61
N PRO A 137 0.45 -34.26 -7.72
CA PRO A 137 0.62 -34.90 -9.03
C PRO A 137 1.93 -35.72 -9.09
N SER A 138 2.16 -36.38 -10.19
CA SER A 138 3.43 -37.09 -10.39
C SER A 138 4.63 -36.14 -10.35
N PHE A 139 5.82 -36.65 -10.00
CA PHE A 139 7.01 -35.81 -9.85
C PHE A 139 7.37 -35.01 -11.13
N ALA A 140 7.10 -35.57 -12.32
CA ALA A 140 7.27 -34.86 -13.57
C ALA A 140 6.26 -33.70 -13.75
N GLU A 141 5.00 -33.91 -13.37
CA GLU A 141 3.97 -32.87 -13.39
C GLU A 141 4.25 -31.80 -12.37
N GLN A 142 4.77 -32.16 -11.16
CA GLN A 142 5.20 -31.20 -10.16
C GLN A 142 6.26 -30.23 -10.68
N LYS A 143 7.24 -30.75 -11.45
CA LYS A 143 8.27 -29.93 -12.08
C LYS A 143 7.66 -28.92 -13.06
N ILE A 144 6.79 -29.40 -13.95
CA ILE A 144 6.12 -28.53 -14.94
C ILE A 144 5.26 -27.47 -14.24
N LEU A 145 4.55 -27.86 -13.19
CA LEU A 145 3.72 -26.94 -12.41
C LEU A 145 4.59 -25.86 -11.74
N ALA A 146 5.68 -26.25 -11.07
CA ALA A 146 6.61 -25.32 -10.45
C ALA A 146 7.20 -24.33 -11.47
N GLU A 147 7.65 -24.80 -12.62
CA GLU A 147 8.18 -23.96 -13.71
C GLU A 147 7.15 -22.90 -14.15
N LYS A 148 5.87 -23.30 -14.31
CA LYS A 148 4.79 -22.35 -14.67
C LYS A 148 4.52 -21.33 -13.56
N LEU A 149 4.46 -21.78 -12.32
CA LEU A 149 4.20 -20.93 -11.17
C LEU A 149 5.31 -19.90 -10.95
N TRP A 150 6.58 -20.34 -11.03
CA TRP A 150 7.72 -19.41 -10.93
C TRP A 150 7.77 -18.43 -12.09
N ALA A 151 7.51 -18.87 -13.32
CA ALA A 151 7.44 -17.97 -14.48
C ALA A 151 6.35 -16.90 -14.30
N ALA A 152 5.17 -17.28 -13.80
CA ALA A 152 4.10 -16.34 -13.50
C ALA A 152 4.51 -15.34 -12.39
N TYR A 153 5.17 -15.83 -11.34
CA TYR A 153 5.69 -14.98 -10.27
C TYR A 153 6.75 -13.98 -10.78
N GLU A 154 7.69 -14.42 -11.62
CA GLU A 154 8.72 -13.55 -12.21
C GLU A 154 8.12 -12.44 -13.09
N VAL A 155 7.07 -12.75 -13.85
CA VAL A 155 6.34 -11.74 -14.63
C VAL A 155 5.66 -10.74 -13.70
N LYS A 156 5.02 -11.21 -12.63
CA LYS A 156 4.44 -10.33 -11.60
C LYS A 156 5.49 -9.39 -11.01
N GLN A 157 6.65 -9.91 -10.61
CA GLN A 157 7.75 -9.11 -10.05
C GLN A 157 8.28 -8.08 -11.06
N SER A 158 8.35 -8.44 -12.33
CA SER A 158 8.74 -7.53 -13.40
C SER A 158 7.74 -6.37 -13.54
N TYR A 159 6.45 -6.64 -13.46
CA TYR A 159 5.42 -5.60 -13.49
C TYR A 159 5.45 -4.68 -12.27
N LEU A 160 5.69 -5.23 -11.07
CA LEU A 160 5.87 -4.42 -9.86
C LEU A 160 7.07 -3.46 -9.99
N LYS A 161 8.20 -3.94 -10.51
CA LYS A 161 9.38 -3.10 -10.81
C LYS A 161 9.08 -2.04 -11.87
N MET A 162 8.28 -2.36 -12.88
CA MET A 162 7.86 -1.38 -13.89
C MET A 162 6.98 -0.28 -13.29
N ILE A 163 6.09 -0.62 -12.37
CA ILE A 163 5.28 0.37 -11.64
C ILE A 163 6.20 1.31 -10.86
N GLU A 164 7.10 0.77 -10.04
CA GLU A 164 8.05 1.56 -9.24
C GLU A 164 8.91 2.48 -10.11
N ALA A 165 9.47 1.95 -11.20
CA ALA A 165 10.26 2.74 -12.15
C ALA A 165 9.44 3.84 -12.84
N THR A 166 8.16 3.59 -13.13
CA THR A 166 7.26 4.57 -13.75
C THR A 166 6.92 5.68 -12.75
N GLU A 167 6.65 5.35 -11.49
CA GLU A 167 6.42 6.33 -10.42
C GLU A 167 7.66 7.21 -10.19
N GLU A 168 8.85 6.62 -10.17
CA GLU A 168 10.10 7.35 -10.01
C GLU A 168 10.42 8.24 -11.22
N MET A 169 10.12 7.77 -12.43
CA MET A 169 10.23 8.58 -13.65
C MET A 169 9.35 9.84 -13.57
N VAL A 170 8.11 9.74 -13.09
CA VAL A 170 7.22 10.91 -12.94
C VAL A 170 7.79 11.90 -11.92
N LYS A 171 8.30 11.42 -10.78
CA LYS A 171 8.95 12.27 -9.77
C LYS A 171 10.18 12.97 -10.35
N SER A 172 11.05 12.23 -11.02
CA SER A 172 12.25 12.78 -11.65
C SER A 172 11.92 13.82 -12.72
N GLN A 173 10.88 13.55 -13.53
CA GLN A 173 10.40 14.49 -14.55
C GLN A 173 9.85 15.78 -13.92
N PHE A 174 9.14 15.66 -12.78
CA PHE A 174 8.67 16.83 -12.02
C PHE A 174 9.86 17.70 -11.59
N VAL A 175 10.87 17.11 -10.97
CA VAL A 175 12.07 17.82 -10.49
C VAL A 175 12.86 18.44 -11.66
N GLU A 176 13.00 17.72 -12.78
CA GLU A 176 13.68 18.23 -13.97
C GLU A 176 12.96 19.45 -14.55
N MET A 177 11.63 19.38 -14.68
CA MET A 177 10.84 20.47 -15.29
C MET A 177 10.70 21.68 -14.37
N PHE A 178 10.49 21.47 -13.09
CA PHE A 178 10.09 22.55 -12.16
C PHE A 178 11.15 22.89 -11.11
N GLY A 179 12.11 21.99 -10.87
CA GLY A 179 13.11 22.15 -9.81
C GLY A 179 12.51 21.84 -8.42
N ASN A 180 13.34 22.03 -7.40
CA ASN A 180 12.88 21.91 -6.01
C ASN A 180 12.01 23.12 -5.65
N PRO A 181 10.76 22.91 -5.16
CA PRO A 181 9.82 24.00 -4.88
C PRO A 181 10.24 24.90 -3.70
N ILE A 182 11.13 24.42 -2.82
CA ILE A 182 11.64 25.19 -1.67
C ILE A 182 12.70 26.17 -2.13
N THR A 183 13.71 25.69 -2.87
CA THR A 183 14.84 26.51 -3.31
C THR A 183 14.57 27.28 -4.61
N ASN A 184 13.54 26.88 -5.35
CA ASN A 184 13.11 27.50 -6.61
C ASN A 184 14.25 27.82 -7.60
N PRO A 185 15.07 26.84 -7.96
CA PRO A 185 16.27 27.08 -8.79
C PRO A 185 15.93 27.53 -10.21
N LYS A 186 14.69 27.33 -10.65
CA LYS A 186 14.19 27.77 -11.96
C LYS A 186 13.71 29.22 -11.96
N GLY A 187 13.63 29.87 -10.77
CA GLY A 187 13.20 31.27 -10.65
C GLY A 187 11.72 31.51 -10.97
N TRP A 188 10.86 30.51 -10.76
CA TRP A 188 9.41 30.68 -10.98
C TRP A 188 8.84 31.76 -10.08
N LYS A 189 7.79 32.43 -10.54
CA LYS A 189 7.04 33.39 -9.72
C LYS A 189 6.49 32.67 -8.50
N MET A 190 6.78 33.17 -7.30
CA MET A 190 6.27 32.65 -6.05
C MET A 190 4.98 33.37 -5.67
N LYS A 191 3.94 32.63 -5.29
CA LYS A 191 2.67 33.16 -4.77
C LYS A 191 2.29 32.46 -3.48
N ARG A 192 1.63 33.21 -2.57
CA ARG A 192 0.99 32.59 -1.41
C ARG A 192 -0.22 31.78 -1.86
N LEU A 193 -0.54 30.71 -1.12
CA LEU A 193 -1.67 29.86 -1.45
C LEU A 193 -2.99 30.66 -1.45
N GLU A 194 -3.14 31.64 -0.53
CA GLU A 194 -4.30 32.55 -0.45
C GLU A 194 -4.47 33.49 -1.65
N GLU A 195 -3.42 33.69 -2.44
CA GLU A 195 -3.47 34.48 -3.70
C GLU A 195 -4.00 33.64 -4.87
N ILE A 196 -4.00 32.31 -4.72
CA ILE A 196 -4.39 31.35 -5.75
C ILE A 196 -5.73 30.71 -5.41
N TYR A 197 -5.93 30.34 -4.16
CA TYR A 197 -7.11 29.64 -3.66
C TYR A 197 -7.75 30.39 -2.48
N THR A 198 -9.05 30.31 -2.34
CA THR A 198 -9.70 30.59 -1.07
C THR A 198 -9.56 29.37 -0.18
N VAL A 199 -8.71 29.47 0.85
CA VAL A 199 -8.47 28.40 1.83
C VAL A 199 -9.56 28.43 2.88
N SER A 200 -10.39 27.40 2.94
CA SER A 200 -11.57 27.35 3.81
C SER A 200 -11.83 25.94 4.37
N SER A 201 -12.88 25.83 5.15
CA SER A 201 -13.47 24.55 5.56
C SER A 201 -14.95 24.54 5.14
N SER A 202 -15.58 23.36 5.19
CA SER A 202 -17.03 23.25 5.01
C SER A 202 -17.79 23.90 6.18
N LYS A 203 -19.05 24.20 5.97
CA LYS A 203 -19.96 24.59 7.05
C LYS A 203 -20.29 23.36 7.89
N ARG A 204 -20.26 23.50 9.21
CA ARG A 204 -20.54 22.39 10.13
C ARG A 204 -21.92 21.81 9.92
N ILE A 205 -21.98 20.49 9.87
CA ILE A 205 -23.19 19.68 9.95
C ILE A 205 -23.23 19.03 11.34
N TYR A 206 -24.31 19.23 12.06
CA TYR A 206 -24.49 18.64 13.39
C TYR A 206 -25.05 17.22 13.27
N ALA A 207 -24.81 16.39 14.29
CA ALA A 207 -25.27 14.99 14.30
C ALA A 207 -26.77 14.80 14.03
N LYS A 208 -27.61 15.75 14.46
CA LYS A 208 -29.05 15.75 14.22
C LYS A 208 -29.46 16.04 12.77
N GLU A 209 -28.54 16.53 11.94
CA GLU A 209 -28.75 16.82 10.51
C GLU A 209 -28.25 15.66 9.64
N LEU A 210 -27.58 14.66 10.25
CA LEU A 210 -27.13 13.46 9.58
C LEU A 210 -28.24 12.38 9.59
N CYS A 211 -28.33 11.62 8.52
CA CYS A 211 -29.22 10.49 8.36
C CYS A 211 -28.50 9.31 7.71
N SER A 212 -29.06 8.10 7.83
CA SER A 212 -28.52 6.89 7.22
C SER A 212 -29.06 6.62 5.82
N ASP A 213 -30.19 7.23 5.49
CA ASP A 213 -30.98 7.00 4.27
C ASP A 213 -31.04 8.20 3.32
N GLY A 214 -30.18 9.22 3.56
CA GLY A 214 -30.08 10.40 2.72
C GLY A 214 -29.41 10.10 1.36
N LEU A 215 -29.83 10.88 0.33
CA LEU A 215 -29.28 10.73 -1.02
C LEU A 215 -27.90 11.36 -1.21
N ILE A 216 -27.49 12.24 -0.30
CA ILE A 216 -26.23 12.98 -0.41
C ILE A 216 -25.22 12.47 0.60
N PRO A 217 -24.15 11.78 0.18
CA PRO A 217 -23.08 11.32 1.05
C PRO A 217 -22.47 12.45 1.89
N PHE A 218 -22.27 12.17 3.20
CA PHE A 218 -21.50 13.04 4.09
C PHE A 218 -20.14 12.38 4.37
N LEU A 219 -19.09 12.88 3.72
CA LEU A 219 -17.78 12.28 3.75
C LEU A 219 -16.93 12.77 4.94
N LYS A 220 -16.37 11.80 5.68
CA LYS A 220 -15.34 12.01 6.69
C LYS A 220 -13.95 11.86 6.06
N VAL A 221 -12.91 12.04 6.86
CA VAL A 221 -11.52 11.89 6.40
C VAL A 221 -11.25 10.49 5.84
N SER A 222 -11.72 9.42 6.50
CA SER A 222 -11.62 8.05 6.00
C SER A 222 -12.23 7.90 4.61
N ASP A 223 -13.44 8.45 4.44
CA ASP A 223 -14.19 8.31 3.19
C ASP A 223 -13.51 9.07 2.03
N ILE A 224 -12.88 10.22 2.32
CA ILE A 224 -12.05 10.94 1.31
C ILE A 224 -10.81 10.11 0.94
N ILE A 225 -10.19 9.43 1.90
CA ILE A 225 -9.04 8.55 1.63
C ILE A 225 -9.47 7.38 0.76
N ASP A 226 -10.59 6.72 1.11
CA ASP A 226 -11.15 5.62 0.32
C ASP A 226 -11.52 6.07 -1.09
N LEU A 227 -12.08 7.28 -1.25
CA LEU A 227 -12.38 7.86 -2.55
C LEU A 227 -11.12 8.10 -3.40
N ILE A 228 -10.01 8.50 -2.77
CA ILE A 228 -8.72 8.69 -3.44
C ILE A 228 -8.12 7.33 -3.86
N GLU A 229 -8.13 6.34 -2.97
CA GLU A 229 -7.42 5.07 -3.14
C GLU A 229 -8.22 4.06 -3.98
N ASN A 230 -9.55 4.02 -3.80
CA ASN A 230 -10.43 3.02 -4.40
C ASN A 230 -11.38 3.60 -5.46
N GLY A 231 -11.49 4.91 -5.57
CA GLY A 231 -12.40 5.58 -6.51
C GLY A 231 -13.89 5.50 -6.15
N ALA A 232 -14.22 4.85 -5.03
CA ALA A 232 -15.58 4.69 -4.51
C ALA A 232 -15.56 4.69 -2.99
N VAL A 233 -16.69 5.04 -2.37
CA VAL A 233 -16.86 5.07 -0.92
C VAL A 233 -18.13 4.35 -0.54
N GLU A 234 -18.04 3.42 0.40
CA GLU A 234 -19.17 2.91 1.15
C GLU A 234 -19.43 3.85 2.35
N HIS A 235 -20.34 4.79 2.19
CA HIS A 235 -20.65 5.76 3.25
C HIS A 235 -21.82 5.30 4.13
N SER A 236 -21.70 5.52 5.43
CA SER A 236 -22.73 5.17 6.42
C SER A 236 -23.60 6.35 6.85
N THR A 237 -23.24 7.57 6.44
CA THR A 237 -23.93 8.81 6.82
C THR A 237 -24.15 9.71 5.64
N SER A 238 -25.28 10.40 5.65
CA SER A 238 -25.74 11.27 4.57
C SER A 238 -26.38 12.53 5.14
N ILE A 239 -26.62 13.51 4.28
CA ILE A 239 -27.52 14.64 4.54
C ILE A 239 -28.71 14.59 3.58
N THR A 240 -29.79 15.28 3.93
CA THR A 240 -30.96 15.40 3.07
C THR A 240 -30.66 16.26 1.84
N GLU A 241 -31.37 15.99 0.74
CA GLU A 241 -31.24 16.82 -0.48
C GLU A 241 -31.63 18.29 -0.26
N GLN A 242 -32.64 18.52 0.59
CA GLN A 242 -33.02 19.86 1.01
C GLN A 242 -31.83 20.59 1.65
N ARG A 243 -31.14 19.93 2.60
CA ARG A 243 -29.98 20.51 3.28
C ARG A 243 -28.83 20.79 2.32
N TYR A 244 -28.59 19.89 1.37
CA TYR A 244 -27.57 20.08 0.34
C TYR A 244 -27.88 21.29 -0.54
N ASN A 245 -29.13 21.49 -0.96
CA ASN A 245 -29.55 22.60 -1.78
C ASN A 245 -29.42 23.95 -1.03
N GLU A 246 -29.76 24.00 0.25
CA GLU A 246 -29.50 25.19 1.12
C GLU A 246 -28.00 25.53 1.14
N LEU A 247 -27.13 24.54 1.26
CA LEU A 247 -25.68 24.73 1.25
C LEU A 247 -25.17 25.16 -0.12
N LEU A 248 -25.77 24.64 -1.20
CA LEU A 248 -25.44 25.01 -2.57
C LEU A 248 -25.77 26.49 -2.84
N GLU A 249 -26.95 26.95 -2.42
CA GLU A 249 -27.36 28.37 -2.51
C GLU A 249 -26.41 29.29 -1.72
N MET A 250 -25.91 28.83 -0.59
CA MET A 250 -24.91 29.55 0.23
C MET A 250 -23.49 29.51 -0.38
N GLY A 251 -23.26 28.83 -1.49
CA GLY A 251 -21.92 28.63 -2.05
C GLY A 251 -21.00 27.79 -1.15
N GLN A 252 -21.58 26.90 -0.35
CA GLN A 252 -20.85 26.03 0.62
C GLN A 252 -20.68 24.58 0.10
N VAL A 253 -21.05 24.30 -1.12
CA VAL A 253 -20.82 23.00 -1.78
C VAL A 253 -19.59 23.08 -2.67
N PRO A 254 -18.70 22.07 -2.66
CA PRO A 254 -17.51 22.08 -3.50
C PRO A 254 -17.89 22.01 -5.01
N LYS A 255 -17.07 22.66 -5.81
CA LYS A 255 -17.23 22.70 -7.27
C LYS A 255 -16.14 21.88 -7.94
N VAL A 256 -16.37 21.58 -9.22
CA VAL A 256 -15.36 20.92 -10.07
C VAL A 256 -14.03 21.69 -9.98
N ASP A 257 -12.93 20.96 -9.89
CA ASP A 257 -11.56 21.45 -9.72
C ASP A 257 -11.23 22.07 -8.35
N ASP A 258 -12.18 22.17 -7.42
CA ASP A 258 -11.85 22.43 -6.03
C ASP A 258 -11.03 21.26 -5.45
N ILE A 259 -10.15 21.55 -4.49
CA ILE A 259 -9.29 20.55 -3.89
C ILE A 259 -9.66 20.37 -2.41
N LEU A 260 -9.90 19.14 -2.00
CA LEU A 260 -10.10 18.76 -0.60
C LEU A 260 -8.80 18.14 -0.08
N ILE A 261 -8.27 18.66 1.03
CA ILE A 261 -7.03 18.18 1.65
C ILE A 261 -7.32 17.67 3.05
N THR A 262 -6.95 16.44 3.35
CA THR A 262 -7.03 15.93 4.72
C THR A 262 -6.05 16.69 5.61
N SER A 263 -6.55 17.34 6.66
CA SER A 263 -5.78 18.28 7.48
C SER A 263 -5.60 17.85 8.92
N ARG A 264 -6.17 16.70 9.31
CA ARG A 264 -6.09 16.15 10.66
C ARG A 264 -6.05 14.61 10.63
N GLY A 265 -5.23 14.01 11.49
CA GLY A 265 -4.95 12.56 11.46
C GLY A 265 -4.01 12.23 10.32
N THR A 266 -4.50 11.60 9.26
CA THR A 266 -3.75 11.42 8.01
C THR A 266 -3.74 12.74 7.24
N ILE A 267 -2.62 13.46 7.29
CA ILE A 267 -2.47 14.79 6.68
C ILE A 267 -1.95 14.67 5.25
N GLY A 268 -2.45 15.54 4.35
CA GLY A 268 -1.85 15.78 3.03
C GLY A 268 -2.41 14.93 1.88
N LYS A 269 -3.39 14.07 2.12
CA LYS A 269 -4.11 13.43 1.02
C LYS A 269 -5.01 14.44 0.32
N CYS A 270 -4.95 14.51 -1.00
CA CYS A 270 -5.67 15.49 -1.82
C CYS A 270 -6.68 14.81 -2.72
N TYR A 271 -7.90 15.31 -2.75
CA TYR A 271 -8.94 14.92 -3.69
C TYR A 271 -9.36 16.12 -4.55
N ILE A 272 -9.34 15.96 -5.87
CA ILE A 272 -9.86 16.96 -6.80
C ILE A 272 -11.31 16.62 -7.11
N VAL A 273 -12.22 17.57 -6.86
CA VAL A 273 -13.65 17.40 -7.08
C VAL A 273 -13.94 17.23 -8.57
N LYS A 274 -14.69 16.20 -8.94
CA LYS A 274 -15.02 15.82 -10.32
C LYS A 274 -16.42 16.28 -10.69
N ALA A 275 -16.71 16.29 -11.98
CA ALA A 275 -18.00 16.78 -12.51
C ALA A 275 -19.23 15.99 -12.05
N LEU A 276 -19.05 14.70 -11.74
CA LEU A 276 -20.16 13.83 -11.28
C LEU A 276 -20.26 13.71 -9.77
N ASP A 277 -19.37 14.37 -9.03
CA ASP A 277 -19.37 14.32 -7.58
C ASP A 277 -20.58 15.08 -7.01
N LYS A 278 -21.33 14.40 -6.16
CA LYS A 278 -22.43 14.98 -5.41
C LYS A 278 -22.35 14.50 -3.97
N PHE A 279 -21.64 15.24 -3.12
CA PHE A 279 -21.42 14.92 -1.69
C PHE A 279 -21.26 16.19 -0.87
N TYR A 280 -21.29 16.06 0.44
CA TYR A 280 -20.82 17.05 1.39
C TYR A 280 -19.74 16.44 2.31
N PHE A 281 -18.99 17.23 3.07
CA PHE A 281 -17.86 16.71 3.82
C PHE A 281 -17.68 17.39 5.19
N GLN A 282 -16.95 16.70 6.08
CA GLN A 282 -16.75 17.07 7.47
C GLN A 282 -15.92 18.36 7.63
N ASP A 283 -16.42 19.30 8.44
CA ASP A 283 -15.70 20.51 8.82
C ASP A 283 -14.51 20.24 9.77
N GLY A 284 -13.52 21.15 9.75
CA GLY A 284 -12.41 21.16 10.68
C GLY A 284 -11.39 20.00 10.53
N MET A 285 -11.68 19.01 9.71
CA MET A 285 -10.83 17.86 9.44
C MET A 285 -10.30 17.87 8.00
N ILE A 286 -11.03 18.54 7.11
CA ILE A 286 -10.74 18.63 5.68
C ILE A 286 -10.62 20.10 5.33
N THR A 287 -9.49 20.50 4.77
CA THR A 287 -9.28 21.82 4.19
C THR A 287 -9.81 21.84 2.77
N TRP A 288 -10.56 22.87 2.43
CA TRP A 288 -11.12 23.10 1.13
C TRP A 288 -10.41 24.26 0.42
N LEU A 289 -9.73 23.98 -0.67
CA LEU A 289 -9.16 24.98 -1.57
C LEU A 289 -10.16 25.22 -2.68
N LYS A 290 -10.86 26.35 -2.58
CA LYS A 290 -11.77 26.84 -3.64
C LYS A 290 -10.92 27.53 -4.68
N GLN A 291 -11.12 27.20 -5.95
CA GLN A 291 -10.36 27.82 -7.04
C GLN A 291 -10.67 29.34 -7.10
N CYS A 292 -9.61 30.13 -7.04
CA CYS A 292 -9.72 31.59 -7.14
C CYS A 292 -9.78 32.08 -8.59
N LYS A 293 -10.15 33.33 -8.75
CA LYS A 293 -10.13 34.04 -10.03
C LYS A 293 -8.71 34.18 -10.54
N GLY A 294 -8.42 33.54 -11.67
CA GLY A 294 -7.13 33.56 -12.35
C GLY A 294 -6.58 32.15 -12.46
N ASN A 295 -6.66 31.53 -13.61
CA ASN A 295 -6.20 30.17 -13.88
C ASN A 295 -4.66 30.12 -13.98
N ASP A 296 -3.94 30.49 -12.93
CA ASP A 296 -2.47 30.47 -12.94
C ASP A 296 -1.92 29.06 -12.65
N ILE A 297 -2.74 28.18 -12.07
CA ILE A 297 -2.32 26.83 -11.67
C ILE A 297 -3.43 25.82 -11.95
N GLU A 298 -3.07 24.70 -12.55
CA GLU A 298 -3.95 23.54 -12.74
C GLU A 298 -4.07 22.79 -11.41
N SER A 299 -5.28 22.41 -10.98
CA SER A 299 -5.51 21.70 -9.71
C SER A 299 -4.70 20.39 -9.61
N ALA A 300 -4.61 19.64 -10.72
CA ALA A 300 -3.79 18.42 -10.75
C ALA A 300 -2.29 18.70 -10.62
N PHE A 301 -1.78 19.82 -11.16
CA PHE A 301 -0.39 20.23 -10.95
C PHE A 301 -0.14 20.63 -9.50
N PHE A 302 -1.06 21.38 -8.88
CA PHE A 302 -0.96 21.70 -7.47
C PHE A 302 -0.92 20.43 -6.59
N VAL A 303 -1.76 19.44 -6.87
CA VAL A 303 -1.75 18.18 -6.15
C VAL A 303 -0.41 17.44 -6.32
N SER A 304 0.14 17.40 -7.53
CA SER A 304 1.47 16.80 -7.77
C SER A 304 2.57 17.53 -7.00
N LEU A 305 2.53 18.86 -6.97
CA LEU A 305 3.44 19.69 -6.18
C LEU A 305 3.27 19.41 -4.68
N PHE A 306 2.03 19.40 -4.19
CA PHE A 306 1.71 19.24 -2.77
C PHE A 306 2.09 17.87 -2.23
N GLN A 307 2.05 16.84 -3.07
CA GLN A 307 2.43 15.46 -2.74
C GLN A 307 3.93 15.18 -2.94
N SER A 308 4.72 16.14 -3.44
CA SER A 308 6.17 15.97 -3.56
C SER A 308 6.84 15.83 -2.18
N GLN A 309 7.96 15.13 -2.14
CA GLN A 309 8.72 14.91 -0.91
C GLN A 309 9.17 16.24 -0.29
N GLU A 310 9.59 17.17 -1.11
CA GLU A 310 10.04 18.50 -0.69
C GLU A 310 8.89 19.30 -0.06
N PHE A 311 7.69 19.18 -0.62
CA PHE A 311 6.53 19.88 -0.07
C PHE A 311 6.06 19.25 1.25
N ALA A 312 6.23 17.94 1.41
CA ALA A 312 5.95 17.25 2.68
C ALA A 312 6.78 17.84 3.84
N GLU A 313 8.02 18.25 3.60
CA GLU A 313 8.86 18.92 4.62
C GLU A 313 8.29 20.31 4.98
N ILE A 314 7.75 21.07 4.03
CA ILE A 314 7.07 22.33 4.31
C ILE A 314 5.85 22.08 5.22
N ILE A 315 5.02 21.12 4.86
CA ILE A 315 3.82 20.75 5.65
C ILE A 315 4.20 20.30 7.05
N LYS A 316 5.24 19.48 7.18
CA LYS A 316 5.77 19.04 8.48
C LYS A 316 6.23 20.23 9.35
N GLY A 317 6.85 21.25 8.75
CA GLY A 317 7.30 22.47 9.42
C GLY A 317 6.17 23.33 9.98
N ILE A 318 5.00 23.34 9.32
CA ILE A 318 3.83 24.12 9.76
C ILE A 318 2.82 23.33 10.59
N THR A 319 3.02 22.02 10.71
CA THR A 319 2.13 21.11 11.42
C THR A 319 2.22 21.35 12.93
N ASN A 320 1.06 21.49 13.59
CA ASN A 320 0.99 21.58 15.03
C ASN A 320 1.04 20.18 15.66
N LYS A 321 2.01 19.96 16.55
CA LYS A 321 2.18 18.73 17.32
C LYS A 321 1.39 18.84 18.63
N THR A 322 0.13 18.45 18.62
CA THR A 322 -0.70 18.25 19.79
C THR A 322 -1.07 16.77 19.90
N THR A 323 -1.96 16.38 20.81
CA THR A 323 -2.48 15.01 20.92
C THR A 323 -2.96 14.44 19.58
N VAL A 324 -3.51 15.30 18.70
CA VAL A 324 -3.82 14.97 17.32
C VAL A 324 -3.14 16.00 16.42
N THR A 325 -2.27 15.52 15.54
CA THR A 325 -1.53 16.34 14.57
C THR A 325 -2.49 17.00 13.56
N TYR A 326 -2.32 18.31 13.32
CA TYR A 326 -3.15 19.05 12.35
C TYR A 326 -2.40 20.23 11.71
N VAL A 327 -2.89 20.64 10.53
CA VAL A 327 -2.46 21.86 9.84
C VAL A 327 -3.58 22.89 9.90
N SER A 328 -3.30 24.10 10.42
CA SER A 328 -4.31 25.16 10.47
C SER A 328 -4.50 25.82 9.10
N LEU A 329 -5.72 26.26 8.82
CA LEU A 329 -6.07 26.99 7.58
C LEU A 329 -5.18 28.22 7.39
N GLU A 330 -4.93 28.98 8.47
CA GLU A 330 -4.11 30.19 8.44
C GLU A 330 -2.65 29.87 8.05
N LYS A 331 -2.05 28.82 8.61
CA LYS A 331 -0.68 28.44 8.26
C LYS A 331 -0.59 27.95 6.82
N LEU A 332 -1.58 27.15 6.40
CA LEU A 332 -1.63 26.63 5.02
C LEU A 332 -1.83 27.77 4.02
N SER A 333 -2.69 28.74 4.29
CA SER A 333 -2.94 29.87 3.37
C SER A 333 -1.71 30.72 3.08
N LYS A 334 -0.79 30.81 4.05
CA LYS A 334 0.45 31.59 3.97
C LYS A 334 1.62 30.86 3.29
N ILE A 335 1.50 29.57 2.99
CA ILE A 335 2.53 28.85 2.25
C ILE A 335 2.74 29.51 0.88
N THR A 336 4.02 29.68 0.53
CA THR A 336 4.39 30.21 -0.78
C THR A 336 4.76 29.04 -1.71
N ILE A 337 4.21 29.03 -2.92
CA ILE A 337 4.44 28.00 -3.91
C ILE A 337 4.93 28.60 -5.24
N PRO A 338 5.77 27.87 -6.00
CA PRO A 338 6.15 28.25 -7.34
C PRO A 338 4.97 28.09 -8.31
N VAL A 339 4.79 29.07 -9.19
CA VAL A 339 3.77 29.07 -10.22
C VAL A 339 4.43 29.12 -11.60
N PRO A 340 4.81 27.95 -12.16
CA PRO A 340 5.37 27.88 -13.51
C PRO A 340 4.30 28.16 -14.57
N PRO A 341 4.69 28.47 -15.83
CA PRO A 341 3.77 28.70 -16.91
C PRO A 341 2.79 27.53 -17.13
N LEU A 342 1.50 27.81 -17.36
CA LEU A 342 0.46 26.80 -17.58
C LEU A 342 0.82 25.77 -18.67
N ALA A 343 1.48 26.22 -19.74
CA ALA A 343 1.92 25.33 -20.82
C ALA A 343 2.87 24.21 -20.31
N LEU A 344 3.75 24.53 -19.37
CA LEU A 344 4.66 23.54 -18.74
C LEU A 344 3.89 22.65 -17.76
N GLN A 345 2.99 23.21 -16.97
CA GLN A 345 2.12 22.43 -16.08
C GLN A 345 1.35 21.38 -16.88
N ARG A 346 0.68 21.78 -17.97
CA ARG A 346 -0.08 20.88 -18.85
C ARG A 346 0.79 19.84 -19.53
N LYS A 347 2.01 20.20 -19.94
CA LYS A 347 2.98 19.24 -20.49
C LYS A 347 3.32 18.14 -19.47
N PHE A 348 3.61 18.52 -18.23
CA PHE A 348 3.85 17.55 -17.14
C PHE A 348 2.61 16.69 -16.86
N LEU A 349 1.44 17.29 -16.75
CA LEU A 349 0.18 16.58 -16.50
C LEU A 349 -0.15 15.55 -17.59
N ALA A 350 0.20 15.83 -18.84
CA ALA A 350 0.06 14.84 -19.91
C ALA A 350 0.97 13.62 -19.69
N ILE A 351 2.21 13.83 -19.23
CA ILE A 351 3.15 12.75 -18.89
C ILE A 351 2.63 11.95 -17.68
N ALA A 352 2.24 12.63 -16.60
CA ALA A 352 1.71 11.99 -15.39
C ALA A 352 0.46 11.15 -15.71
N LYS A 353 -0.48 11.69 -16.47
CA LYS A 353 -1.70 10.96 -16.91
C LYS A 353 -1.37 9.71 -17.71
N GLN A 354 -0.37 9.76 -18.59
CA GLN A 354 0.05 8.60 -19.36
C GLN A 354 0.70 7.55 -18.45
N ALA A 355 1.48 7.97 -17.47
CA ALA A 355 2.07 7.09 -16.45
C ALA A 355 0.99 6.41 -15.60
N ASP A 356 0.01 7.18 -15.10
CA ASP A 356 -1.12 6.64 -14.32
C ASP A 356 -1.90 5.58 -15.09
N LYS A 357 -2.14 5.82 -16.39
CA LYS A 357 -2.78 4.83 -17.26
C LYS A 357 -1.94 3.55 -17.36
N SER A 358 -0.64 3.68 -17.58
CA SER A 358 0.27 2.53 -17.67
C SER A 358 0.31 1.74 -16.36
N ILE A 359 0.39 2.41 -15.22
CA ILE A 359 0.35 1.81 -13.88
C ILE A 359 -0.98 1.04 -13.67
N SER A 360 -2.10 1.65 -14.05
CA SER A 360 -3.42 1.00 -13.95
C SER A 360 -3.50 -0.30 -14.76
N GLU A 361 -2.97 -0.31 -16.00
CA GLU A 361 -2.95 -1.51 -16.83
C GLU A 361 -2.00 -2.59 -16.26
N LEU A 362 -0.84 -2.19 -15.72
CA LEU A 362 0.08 -3.11 -15.04
C LEU A 362 -0.57 -3.75 -13.80
N ARG A 363 -1.28 -2.98 -12.99
CA ARG A 363 -2.02 -3.50 -11.82
C ARG A 363 -3.09 -4.52 -12.23
N LYS A 364 -3.87 -4.25 -13.27
CA LYS A 364 -4.83 -5.23 -13.81
C LYS A 364 -4.16 -6.52 -14.29
N SER A 365 -2.98 -6.39 -14.90
CA SER A 365 -2.19 -7.55 -15.35
C SER A 365 -1.67 -8.36 -14.16
N ILE A 366 -1.25 -7.71 -13.08
CA ILE A 366 -0.85 -8.37 -11.82
C ILE A 366 -2.04 -9.15 -11.23
N ASP A 367 -3.22 -8.53 -11.14
CA ASP A 367 -4.43 -9.19 -10.65
C ASP A 367 -4.81 -10.42 -11.50
N ALA A 368 -4.61 -10.35 -12.82
CA ALA A 368 -4.83 -11.48 -13.71
C ALA A 368 -3.82 -12.61 -13.47
N ILE A 369 -2.54 -12.28 -13.25
CA ILE A 369 -1.49 -13.26 -12.91
C ILE A 369 -1.79 -13.92 -11.57
N ASP A 370 -2.20 -13.17 -10.54
CA ASP A 370 -2.55 -13.74 -9.23
C ASP A 370 -3.71 -14.74 -9.34
N LYS A 371 -4.70 -14.45 -10.18
CA LYS A 371 -5.79 -15.40 -10.48
C LYS A 371 -5.28 -16.66 -11.19
N VAL A 372 -4.35 -16.54 -12.13
CA VAL A 372 -3.74 -17.69 -12.83
C VAL A 372 -2.93 -18.54 -11.85
N ILE A 373 -2.12 -17.93 -10.99
CA ILE A 373 -1.36 -18.65 -9.95
C ILE A 373 -2.32 -19.42 -9.04
N LYS A 374 -3.37 -18.76 -8.56
CA LYS A 374 -4.38 -19.37 -7.69
C LYS A 374 -5.12 -20.52 -8.37
N SER A 375 -5.51 -20.36 -9.65
CA SER A 375 -6.15 -21.43 -10.44
C SER A 375 -5.22 -22.63 -10.63
N LEU A 376 -3.95 -22.39 -10.99
CA LEU A 376 -2.96 -23.46 -11.16
C LEU A 376 -2.72 -24.25 -9.86
N ILE A 377 -2.71 -23.58 -8.70
CA ILE A 377 -2.59 -24.22 -7.40
C ILE A 377 -3.83 -25.06 -7.12
N ASN A 378 -5.02 -24.49 -7.17
CA ASN A 378 -6.28 -25.15 -6.81
C ASN A 378 -6.65 -26.33 -7.73
N GLU A 379 -6.23 -26.30 -9.00
CA GLU A 379 -6.52 -27.38 -9.96
C GLU A 379 -5.54 -28.57 -9.83
N ASN A 380 -4.37 -28.37 -9.22
CA ASN A 380 -3.29 -29.37 -9.24
C ASN A 380 -2.81 -29.79 -7.83
N LEU A 381 -3.15 -29.07 -6.79
CA LEU A 381 -2.78 -29.35 -5.39
C LEU A 381 -4.02 -29.49 -4.49
#